data_45a69314e729f260858f885880085599
#
_entry.id   45a69314e729f260858f885880085599
#
_cell.length_a   1.000
_cell.length_b   1.000
_cell.length_c   1.000
_cell.angle_alpha   90.00
_cell.angle_beta   90.00
_cell.angle_gamma   90.00
#
_symmetry.space_group_name_H-M   'P 1'
#
loop_
_entity.id
_entity.type
_entity.pdbx_description
1 polymer ?
#
loop_
_entity_poly.entity_id
_entity_poly.type
_entity_poly.pdbx_seq_one_letter_code
_entity_poly.pdbx_strand_id
1 'polypeptide(L)'
;MKEHIKRVDRILKYKGSILDIYTDVIETPDGHRAEWDYIDHRGAAAVVPVLDDGRLLMVRQYRDALDRETIEIPAGGLNGWDEPTINAAARELEEE
;
A
#
# COMPACT_ATOMS: atom_id res chain seq x y z
N MET A 1 -30.02 3.00 8.85
CA MET A 1 -28.60 2.76 8.65
C MET A 1 -28.31 1.28 8.71
N LYS A 2 -27.48 0.80 7.83
CA LYS A 2 -27.11 -0.60 7.87
C LYS A 2 -26.05 -0.86 8.92
N GLU A 3 -26.19 -1.98 9.59
CA GLU A 3 -25.17 -2.43 10.51
C GLU A 3 -23.95 -2.93 9.72
N HIS A 4 -22.79 -2.78 10.30
CA HIS A 4 -21.54 -3.21 9.68
C HIS A 4 -20.56 -3.68 10.75
N ILE A 5 -19.49 -4.29 10.31
CA ILE A 5 -18.41 -4.69 11.20
C ILE A 5 -17.77 -3.45 11.80
N LYS A 6 -17.51 -3.51 13.10
CA LYS A 6 -16.85 -2.44 13.83
C LYS A 6 -15.50 -2.90 14.33
N ARG A 7 -14.51 -2.04 14.25
CA ARG A 7 -13.26 -2.26 14.96
C ARG A 7 -13.44 -1.72 16.37
N VAL A 8 -13.32 -2.61 17.35
CA VAL A 8 -13.46 -2.23 18.75
C VAL A 8 -12.14 -1.98 19.45
N ASP A 9 -11.04 -2.50 18.90
CA ASP A 9 -9.69 -2.26 19.43
C ASP A 9 -8.64 -2.50 18.34
N ARG A 10 -7.48 -1.88 18.51
CA ARG A 10 -6.33 -2.06 17.62
C ARG A 10 -5.07 -2.12 18.47
N ILE A 11 -4.37 -3.23 18.41
CA ILE A 11 -3.23 -3.50 19.27
C ILE A 11 -1.99 -3.66 18.38
N LEU A 12 -0.96 -2.85 18.63
CA LEU A 12 0.31 -2.96 17.90
C LEU A 12 0.99 -4.27 18.26
N LYS A 13 1.32 -5.06 17.26
CA LYS A 13 2.01 -6.36 17.44
C LYS A 13 3.44 -6.33 16.96
N TYR A 14 3.74 -5.57 15.93
CA TYR A 14 5.09 -5.49 15.40
C TYR A 14 5.29 -4.14 14.73
N LYS A 15 6.37 -3.46 15.10
CA LYS A 15 6.76 -2.20 14.50
C LYS A 15 7.92 -2.47 13.56
N GLY A 16 7.65 -2.40 12.25
CA GLY A 16 8.66 -2.59 11.23
C GLY A 16 9.32 -1.28 10.82
N SER A 17 10.28 -1.37 9.92
CA SER A 17 10.97 -0.18 9.41
C SER A 17 10.11 0.62 8.43
N ILE A 18 9.23 -0.04 7.67
CA ILE A 18 8.39 0.64 6.68
C ILE A 18 6.90 0.39 6.90
N LEU A 19 6.55 -0.54 7.78
CA LEU A 19 5.15 -0.82 8.07
C LEU A 19 5.02 -1.31 9.51
N ASP A 20 3.81 -1.18 10.03
CA ASP A 20 3.45 -1.68 11.35
C ASP A 20 2.37 -2.74 11.20
N ILE A 21 2.41 -3.74 12.05
CA ILE A 21 1.43 -4.82 12.04
C ILE A 21 0.64 -4.78 13.33
N TYR A 22 -0.67 -4.78 13.19
CA TYR A 22 -1.60 -4.71 14.32
C TYR A 22 -2.50 -5.93 14.33
N THR A 23 -3.03 -6.23 15.51
CA THR A 23 -4.22 -7.07 15.63
C THR A 23 -5.42 -6.15 15.83
N ASP A 24 -6.38 -6.25 14.93
CA ASP A 24 -7.64 -5.53 15.05
C ASP A 24 -8.69 -6.47 15.65
N VAL A 25 -9.26 -6.07 16.77
CA VAL A 25 -10.40 -6.78 17.33
C VAL A 25 -11.65 -6.19 16.71
N ILE A 26 -12.40 -7.03 16.01
CA ILE A 26 -13.62 -6.59 15.33
C ILE A 26 -14.84 -7.24 15.96
N GLU A 27 -15.94 -6.59 15.80
CA GLU A 27 -17.23 -7.09 16.25
C GLU A 27 -18.23 -7.04 15.11
N THR A 28 -18.85 -8.19 14.85
CA THR A 28 -19.87 -8.31 13.81
C THR A 28 -21.21 -7.76 14.33
N PRO A 29 -22.16 -7.44 13.43
CA PRO A 29 -23.48 -6.94 13.88
C PRO A 29 -24.22 -7.88 14.81
N ASP A 30 -23.94 -9.17 14.75
CA ASP A 30 -24.59 -10.16 15.62
C ASP A 30 -23.86 -10.37 16.95
N GLY A 31 -22.83 -9.58 17.23
CA GLY A 31 -22.14 -9.58 18.52
C GLY A 31 -20.94 -10.51 18.62
N HIS A 32 -20.58 -11.20 17.57
CA HIS A 32 -19.37 -12.03 17.57
C HIS A 32 -18.12 -11.19 17.42
N ARG A 33 -17.04 -11.60 18.09
CA ARG A 33 -15.73 -10.94 17.99
C ARG A 33 -14.72 -11.85 17.34
N ALA A 34 -13.80 -11.23 16.60
CA ALA A 34 -12.70 -11.93 15.95
C ALA A 34 -11.48 -11.04 15.93
N GLU A 35 -10.32 -11.63 15.69
CA GLU A 35 -9.06 -10.89 15.58
C GLU A 35 -8.57 -11.00 14.14
N TRP A 36 -8.30 -9.84 13.55
CA TRP A 36 -7.81 -9.72 12.19
C TRP A 36 -6.44 -9.07 12.19
N ASP A 37 -5.58 -9.52 11.30
CA ASP A 37 -4.30 -8.85 11.07
C ASP A 37 -4.53 -7.61 10.23
N TYR A 38 -3.91 -6.52 10.63
CA TYR A 38 -3.94 -5.26 9.88
C TYR A 38 -2.52 -4.77 9.66
N ILE A 39 -2.19 -4.46 8.41
CA ILE A 39 -0.90 -3.90 8.05
C ILE A 39 -1.08 -2.43 7.73
N ASP A 40 -0.38 -1.59 8.49
CA ASP A 40 -0.45 -0.14 8.34
C ASP A 40 0.75 0.32 7.52
N HIS A 41 0.48 0.80 6.31
CA HIS A 41 1.49 1.28 5.37
C HIS A 41 1.05 2.65 4.86
N ARG A 42 2.03 3.55 4.64
CA ARG A 42 1.74 4.93 4.23
C ARG A 42 1.06 5.05 2.87
N GLY A 43 1.08 3.97 2.10
CA GLY A 43 0.56 3.98 0.77
C GLY A 43 1.64 4.16 -0.27
N ALA A 44 1.27 4.06 -1.52
CA ALA A 44 2.18 4.18 -2.64
C ALA A 44 1.47 4.86 -3.81
N ALA A 45 2.25 5.34 -4.75
CA ALA A 45 1.74 5.89 -5.99
C ALA A 45 2.43 5.21 -7.15
N ALA A 46 1.71 5.02 -8.23
CA ALA A 46 2.24 4.46 -9.46
C ALA A 46 1.88 5.39 -10.61
N VAL A 47 2.66 5.32 -11.68
CA VAL A 47 2.41 6.10 -12.88
C VAL A 47 2.42 5.18 -14.09
N VAL A 48 1.53 5.45 -15.04
CA VAL A 48 1.49 4.76 -16.32
C VAL A 48 1.97 5.75 -17.38
N PRO A 49 3.31 5.80 -17.65
CA PRO A 49 3.83 6.77 -18.60
C PRO A 49 3.60 6.27 -20.02
N VAL A 50 2.85 7.05 -20.79
CA VAL A 50 2.53 6.74 -22.19
C VAL A 50 3.38 7.65 -23.06
N LEU A 51 4.20 7.06 -23.92
CA LEU A 51 5.04 7.80 -24.84
C LEU A 51 4.22 8.29 -26.04
N ASP A 52 4.77 9.24 -26.79
CA ASP A 52 4.07 9.85 -27.92
C ASP A 52 3.62 8.84 -28.96
N ASP A 53 4.36 7.73 -29.10
CA ASP A 53 4.03 6.68 -30.05
C ASP A 53 3.11 5.60 -29.48
N GLY A 54 2.58 5.81 -28.28
CA GLY A 54 1.64 4.88 -27.62
C GLY A 54 2.27 3.78 -26.81
N ARG A 55 3.60 3.68 -26.79
CA ARG A 55 4.28 2.67 -25.95
C ARG A 55 4.26 3.10 -24.50
N LEU A 56 4.33 2.11 -23.60
CA LEU A 56 4.42 2.36 -22.17
C LEU A 56 5.86 2.24 -21.70
N LEU A 57 6.29 3.17 -20.87
CA LEU A 57 7.60 3.09 -20.23
C LEU A 57 7.47 2.19 -19.01
N MET A 58 8.29 1.15 -18.95
CA MET A 58 8.27 0.19 -17.84
C MET A 58 9.68 0.12 -17.24
N VAL A 59 9.75 -0.34 -16.00
CA VAL A 59 11.02 -0.52 -15.31
C VAL A 59 11.24 -1.98 -14.97
N ARG A 60 12.49 -2.38 -14.92
CA ARG A 60 12.88 -3.73 -14.49
C ARG A 60 13.43 -3.63 -13.07
N GLN A 61 12.84 -4.37 -12.15
CA GLN A 61 13.25 -4.32 -10.75
C GLN A 61 13.32 -5.72 -10.15
N TYR A 62 14.24 -5.90 -9.22
CA TYR A 62 14.27 -7.11 -8.40
C TYR A 62 13.21 -7.01 -7.31
N ARG A 63 12.42 -8.06 -7.17
CA ARG A 63 11.40 -8.15 -6.12
C ARG A 63 11.74 -9.28 -5.17
N ASP A 64 12.14 -8.92 -3.96
CA ASP A 64 12.57 -9.88 -2.95
C ASP A 64 11.48 -10.91 -2.64
N ALA A 65 10.23 -10.46 -2.53
CA ALA A 65 9.12 -11.35 -2.22
C ALA A 65 8.93 -12.46 -3.25
N LEU A 66 9.33 -12.22 -4.50
CA LEU A 66 9.22 -13.17 -5.60
C LEU A 66 10.58 -13.82 -5.93
N ASP A 67 11.65 -13.29 -5.38
CA ASP A 67 13.04 -13.73 -5.65
C ASP A 67 13.34 -13.73 -7.14
N ARG A 68 12.92 -12.69 -7.84
CA ARG A 68 13.20 -12.52 -9.27
C ARG A 68 12.97 -11.08 -9.70
N GLU A 69 13.45 -10.75 -10.89
CA GLU A 69 13.14 -9.47 -11.51
C GLU A 69 11.77 -9.50 -12.16
N THR A 70 11.10 -8.36 -12.13
CA THR A 70 9.82 -8.16 -12.80
C THR A 70 9.88 -6.89 -13.65
N ILE A 71 8.99 -6.80 -14.62
CA ILE A 71 8.82 -5.59 -15.43
C ILE A 71 7.53 -4.94 -14.97
N GLU A 72 7.63 -3.68 -14.55
CA GLU A 72 6.55 -2.99 -13.83
C GLU A 72 6.43 -1.54 -14.28
N ILE A 73 5.30 -0.94 -13.99
CA ILE A 73 5.19 0.53 -14.11
C ILE A 73 5.96 1.17 -12.96
N PRO A 74 6.50 2.39 -13.14
CA PRO A 74 7.17 3.10 -12.05
C PRO A 74 6.22 3.33 -10.87
N ALA A 75 6.69 3.01 -9.67
CA ALA A 75 5.89 3.16 -8.46
C ALA A 75 6.80 3.27 -7.26
N GLY A 76 6.29 3.85 -6.18
CA GLY A 76 7.01 3.94 -4.93
C GLY A 76 6.15 4.44 -3.80
N GLY A 77 6.66 4.33 -2.58
CA GLY A 77 5.95 4.73 -1.39
C GLY A 77 5.77 6.23 -1.27
N LEU A 78 4.73 6.64 -0.60
CA LEU A 78 4.51 8.04 -0.27
C LEU A 78 5.53 8.47 0.78
N ASN A 79 5.95 9.74 0.73
CA ASN A 79 6.88 10.30 1.73
C ASN A 79 6.20 10.57 3.07
N GLY A 80 4.89 10.64 3.08
CA GLY A 80 4.12 10.85 4.29
C GLY A 80 2.67 10.47 4.03
N TRP A 81 1.89 10.41 5.10
CA TRP A 81 0.49 9.98 5.04
C TRP A 81 -0.37 10.90 4.17
N ASP A 82 0.02 12.17 4.07
CA ASP A 82 -0.76 13.20 3.38
C ASP A 82 -0.09 13.68 2.10
N GLU A 83 0.94 13.01 1.63
CA GLU A 83 1.56 13.41 0.36
C GLU A 83 0.56 13.19 -0.78
N PRO A 84 0.30 14.22 -1.62
CA PRO A 84 -0.54 14.01 -2.80
C PRO A 84 0.07 12.96 -3.73
N THR A 85 -0.75 12.04 -4.20
CA THR A 85 -0.26 10.93 -5.03
C THR A 85 0.37 11.38 -6.33
N ILE A 86 -0.09 12.50 -6.89
CA ILE A 86 0.49 13.03 -8.13
C ILE A 86 1.95 13.46 -7.91
N ASN A 87 2.28 13.98 -6.73
CA ASN A 87 3.64 14.36 -6.41
C ASN A 87 4.55 13.13 -6.29
N ALA A 88 4.06 12.09 -5.63
CA ALA A 88 4.81 10.85 -5.49
C ALA A 88 5.01 10.17 -6.84
N ALA A 89 3.98 10.14 -7.67
CA ALA A 89 4.06 9.54 -9.01
C ALA A 89 5.08 10.27 -9.89
N ALA A 90 5.07 11.60 -9.86
CA ALA A 90 6.04 12.40 -10.62
C ALA A 90 7.47 12.14 -10.16
N ARG A 91 7.69 12.07 -8.85
CA ARG A 91 9.01 11.78 -8.28
C ARG A 91 9.49 10.39 -8.71
N GLU A 92 8.64 9.39 -8.62
CA GLU A 92 9.03 8.03 -8.99
C GLU A 92 9.36 7.91 -10.48
N LEU A 93 8.64 8.65 -11.32
CA LEU A 93 8.93 8.67 -12.74
C LEU A 93 10.31 9.27 -13.00
N GLU A 94 10.70 10.33 -12.30
CA GLU A 94 12.01 10.95 -12.45
C GLU A 94 13.15 10.05 -11.95
N GLU A 95 12.91 9.32 -10.87
CA GLU A 95 13.93 8.44 -10.27
C GLU A 95 14.24 7.22 -11.13
N GLU A 96 13.34 6.86 -12.00
CA GLU A 96 13.45 5.68 -12.83
C GLU A 96 13.46 6.03 -14.31
#